data_273d887aedc8b5f1bdcf4dcb10d76fca
#
_entry.id   273d887aedc8b5f1bdcf4dcb10d76fca
#
_cell.length_a   1.000
_cell.length_b   1.000
_cell.length_c   1.000
_cell.angle_alpha   90.00
_cell.angle_beta   90.00
_cell.angle_gamma   90.00
#
_symmetry.space_group_name_H-M   'P 1'
#
loop_
_entity.id
_entity.type
_entity.pdbx_description
1 polymer ?
#
loop_
_entity_poly.entity_id
_entity_poly.type
_entity_poly.pdbx_seq_one_letter_code
_entity_poly.pdbx_strand_id
1 'polypeptide(L)'
;YYMEALEREPGDIRCNNAVGLLNMRRGKFEEAEQYFHTAIKTLTERNPNPYDGEPYYNLGWSLKMQGKYDEAYSAYYKATWNAAWRDAGYFGVAQIDSIRKDWNAALEHVDLALIHNWHNHKARQLKASILRHSGETEKALKFIEESLTIDKFNLGCRFEKYFIGNNLTELQEMTSMLNGSVHNYIEYAFDFASAGMYEEASQIMHIYMEGRTDVYPMAAYMLGYFASRSGNEEVARQWYQKAQSLSPDKCFPNRIDEINVLTDAMRMNPADYKAPYYLGNFWYAHRRYEEAISCWEKSVEINNQFPTALRNLSLAYYNKRNKKEEARQLLEKAFELDKTDSRIFMELDQLYKKMGRTHAERLALLEEHLDLVEQRDDLCIERITLYNLLGDYEKAKDLISNRKFHPWEGGEGKVTGQYILCRVELAKKAIKENRYSEAVALLKETEFYPHNLGEGKLSNAEENEVDYYKGIAYQKLGNDAESTKYLMKATQGSTEPQQAFYYNDQQPDKIFYQGLAWRALGEENKARSRFNKLIDHGKKHLFDDCKIDYFAVSLPELAIWEDNLNIRNQIHCYYVMALGYSGLGKEELAEEYYEKVKRLDVNKQV
;
A
#
# COMPACT_ATOMS: atom_id res chain seq x y z
N TYR A 1 16.66 -5.11 -13.55
CA TYR A 1 16.83 -5.05 -15.03
C TYR A 1 17.70 -3.88 -15.45
N TYR A 2 17.27 -2.60 -15.27
CA TYR A 2 18.07 -1.44 -15.75
C TYR A 2 19.46 -1.38 -15.12
N MET A 3 19.60 -1.64 -13.83
CA MET A 3 20.92 -1.64 -13.17
C MET A 3 21.80 -2.77 -13.67
N GLU A 4 21.26 -3.98 -13.85
CA GLU A 4 22.00 -5.12 -14.44
C GLU A 4 22.44 -4.83 -15.89
N ALA A 5 21.61 -4.12 -16.66
CA ALA A 5 21.97 -3.68 -18.00
C ALA A 5 23.12 -2.66 -17.95
N LEU A 6 23.08 -1.70 -17.03
CA LEU A 6 24.13 -0.69 -16.83
C LEU A 6 25.44 -1.25 -16.27
N GLU A 7 25.40 -2.39 -15.55
CA GLU A 7 26.62 -3.13 -15.17
C GLU A 7 27.37 -3.67 -16.41
N ARG A 8 26.63 -4.05 -17.46
CA ARG A 8 27.20 -4.56 -18.71
C ARG A 8 27.57 -3.44 -19.67
N GLU A 9 26.74 -2.42 -19.78
CA GLU A 9 26.91 -1.27 -20.67
C GLU A 9 26.60 0.03 -19.91
N PRO A 10 27.57 0.59 -19.16
CA PRO A 10 27.34 1.77 -18.31
C PRO A 10 26.87 3.01 -19.09
N GLY A 11 27.17 3.09 -20.36
CA GLY A 11 26.81 4.20 -21.25
C GLY A 11 25.47 4.02 -21.99
N ASP A 12 24.71 2.93 -21.76
CA ASP A 12 23.43 2.72 -22.45
C ASP A 12 22.47 3.90 -22.22
N ILE A 13 22.08 4.55 -23.32
CA ILE A 13 21.30 5.79 -23.29
C ILE A 13 19.92 5.56 -22.71
N ARG A 14 19.23 4.49 -23.13
CA ARG A 14 17.85 4.20 -22.69
C ARG A 14 17.79 3.80 -21.24
N CYS A 15 18.73 2.96 -20.80
CA CYS A 15 18.80 2.52 -19.40
C CYS A 15 19.14 3.69 -18.47
N ASN A 16 20.13 4.54 -18.82
CA ASN A 16 20.44 5.72 -18.03
C ASN A 16 19.24 6.68 -17.96
N ASN A 17 18.58 6.97 -19.10
CA ASN A 17 17.41 7.82 -19.12
C ASN A 17 16.27 7.24 -18.26
N ALA A 18 15.99 5.94 -18.34
CA ALA A 18 14.98 5.27 -17.54
C ALA A 18 15.30 5.30 -16.03
N VAL A 19 16.55 5.07 -15.63
CA VAL A 19 16.98 5.17 -14.23
C VAL A 19 16.91 6.62 -13.75
N GLY A 20 17.28 7.58 -14.58
CA GLY A 20 17.09 9.00 -14.29
C GLY A 20 15.63 9.34 -13.99
N LEU A 21 14.68 8.90 -14.83
CA LEU A 21 13.24 9.09 -14.61
C LEU A 21 12.73 8.40 -13.33
N LEU A 22 13.24 7.20 -13.02
CA LEU A 22 12.91 6.53 -11.75
C LEU A 22 13.39 7.34 -10.54
N ASN A 23 14.59 7.94 -10.63
CA ASN A 23 15.10 8.83 -9.59
C ASN A 23 14.28 10.12 -9.48
N MET A 24 13.85 10.71 -10.61
CA MET A 24 12.92 11.86 -10.61
C MET A 24 11.64 11.54 -9.83
N ARG A 25 10.99 10.41 -10.12
CA ARG A 25 9.78 9.96 -9.41
C ARG A 25 10.00 9.75 -7.91
N ARG A 26 11.24 9.45 -7.51
CA ARG A 26 11.64 9.30 -6.10
C ARG A 26 12.10 10.61 -5.47
N GLY A 27 12.05 11.73 -6.18
CA GLY A 27 12.54 13.03 -5.70
C GLY A 27 14.07 13.09 -5.51
N LYS A 28 14.83 12.23 -6.20
CA LYS A 28 16.29 12.19 -6.20
C LYS A 28 16.81 12.95 -7.43
N PHE A 29 16.65 14.27 -7.37
CA PHE A 29 16.90 15.11 -8.54
C PHE A 29 18.37 15.16 -8.94
N GLU A 30 19.29 15.25 -7.98
CA GLU A 30 20.73 15.29 -8.24
C GLU A 30 21.24 13.95 -8.80
N GLU A 31 20.75 12.81 -8.30
CA GLU A 31 21.10 11.51 -8.86
C GLU A 31 20.49 11.34 -10.26
N ALA A 32 19.26 11.81 -10.48
CA ALA A 32 18.64 11.78 -11.80
C ALA A 32 19.44 12.59 -12.82
N GLU A 33 19.91 13.79 -12.45
CA GLU A 33 20.78 14.65 -13.26
C GLU A 33 22.03 13.90 -13.72
N GLN A 34 22.70 13.13 -12.85
CA GLN A 34 23.89 12.35 -13.19
C GLN A 34 23.61 11.29 -14.27
N TYR A 35 22.50 10.58 -14.16
CA TYR A 35 22.09 9.59 -15.16
C TYR A 35 21.76 10.24 -16.51
N PHE A 36 21.06 11.38 -16.51
CA PHE A 36 20.77 12.13 -17.73
C PHE A 36 22.04 12.65 -18.40
N HIS A 37 23.00 13.15 -17.63
CA HIS A 37 24.31 13.55 -18.16
C HIS A 37 25.07 12.37 -18.78
N THR A 38 25.00 11.17 -18.19
CA THR A 38 25.63 9.97 -18.74
C THR A 38 24.97 9.58 -20.07
N ALA A 39 23.61 9.59 -20.12
CA ALA A 39 22.87 9.34 -21.36
C ALA A 39 23.25 10.35 -22.46
N ILE A 40 23.28 11.64 -22.12
CA ILE A 40 23.63 12.71 -23.07
C ILE A 40 25.06 12.59 -23.55
N LYS A 41 26.01 12.25 -22.70
CA LYS A 41 27.42 12.05 -23.06
C LYS A 41 27.54 10.98 -24.17
N THR A 42 26.92 9.83 -23.97
CA THR A 42 26.94 8.76 -24.98
C THR A 42 26.18 9.15 -26.24
N LEU A 43 25.01 9.80 -26.08
CA LEU A 43 24.18 10.27 -27.20
C LEU A 43 24.93 11.22 -28.14
N THR A 44 25.83 12.04 -27.61
CA THR A 44 26.52 13.10 -28.34
C THR A 44 28.01 12.79 -28.62
N GLU A 45 28.50 11.60 -28.31
CA GLU A 45 29.91 11.23 -28.45
C GLU A 45 30.42 11.40 -29.88
N ARG A 46 29.60 11.05 -30.89
CA ARG A 46 29.95 11.13 -32.30
C ARG A 46 29.36 12.32 -33.03
N ASN A 47 28.28 12.87 -32.54
CA ASN A 47 27.54 13.97 -33.15
C ASN A 47 26.93 14.87 -32.11
N PRO A 48 27.27 16.16 -32.04
CA PRO A 48 26.70 17.11 -31.06
C PRO A 48 25.19 17.36 -31.29
N ASN A 49 24.64 16.98 -32.44
CA ASN A 49 23.20 17.02 -32.69
C ASN A 49 22.56 15.72 -32.21
N PRO A 50 21.76 15.77 -31.15
CA PRO A 50 21.13 14.58 -30.60
C PRO A 50 20.09 14.02 -31.58
N TYR A 51 20.12 12.71 -31.83
CA TYR A 51 19.04 12.03 -32.53
C TYR A 51 17.83 11.77 -31.66
N ASP A 52 17.95 11.97 -30.31
CA ASP A 52 16.90 11.88 -29.32
C ASP A 52 17.00 13.07 -28.36
N GLY A 53 15.90 13.78 -28.16
CA GLY A 53 15.81 14.94 -27.27
C GLY A 53 15.39 14.59 -25.85
N GLU A 54 14.93 13.36 -25.59
CA GLU A 54 14.36 12.95 -24.29
C GLU A 54 15.32 13.15 -23.12
N PRO A 55 16.59 12.70 -23.16
CA PRO A 55 17.51 12.90 -22.05
C PRO A 55 17.76 14.39 -21.72
N TYR A 56 17.77 15.25 -22.73
CA TYR A 56 17.89 16.70 -22.54
C TYR A 56 16.66 17.32 -21.89
N TYR A 57 15.45 16.90 -22.32
CA TYR A 57 14.21 17.36 -21.71
C TYR A 57 14.13 16.94 -20.25
N ASN A 58 14.44 15.68 -19.95
CA ASN A 58 14.41 15.14 -18.60
C ASN A 58 15.47 15.80 -17.70
N LEU A 59 16.65 16.11 -18.24
CA LEU A 59 17.67 16.90 -17.56
C LEU A 59 17.13 18.29 -17.21
N GLY A 60 16.50 18.97 -18.17
CA GLY A 60 15.87 20.28 -17.95
C GLY A 60 14.83 20.25 -16.83
N TRP A 61 14.02 19.19 -16.79
CA TRP A 61 13.04 19.02 -15.71
C TRP A 61 13.71 18.81 -14.35
N SER A 62 14.73 17.95 -14.27
CA SER A 62 15.50 17.73 -13.04
C SER A 62 16.13 19.02 -12.51
N LEU A 63 16.79 19.77 -13.39
CA LEU A 63 17.43 21.04 -13.05
C LEU A 63 16.42 22.12 -12.59
N LYS A 64 15.26 22.18 -13.25
CA LYS A 64 14.16 23.08 -12.87
C LYS A 64 13.65 22.77 -11.46
N MET A 65 13.45 21.48 -11.10
CA MET A 65 13.04 21.07 -9.76
C MET A 65 14.06 21.47 -8.67
N GLN A 66 15.33 21.58 -9.04
CA GLN A 66 16.42 22.04 -8.18
C GLN A 66 16.57 23.59 -8.15
N GLY A 67 15.77 24.32 -8.95
CA GLY A 67 15.88 25.77 -9.10
C GLY A 67 17.08 26.25 -9.96
N LYS A 68 17.75 25.34 -10.68
CA LYS A 68 18.87 25.63 -11.59
C LYS A 68 18.33 26.07 -12.96
N TYR A 69 17.72 27.28 -13.00
CA TYR A 69 16.95 27.71 -14.17
C TYR A 69 17.77 27.97 -15.42
N ASP A 70 19.02 28.44 -15.31
CA ASP A 70 19.87 28.72 -16.48
C ASP A 70 20.32 27.44 -17.18
N GLU A 71 20.69 26.44 -16.39
CA GLU A 71 21.05 25.11 -16.89
C GLU A 71 19.82 24.39 -17.45
N ALA A 72 18.67 24.50 -16.76
CA ALA A 72 17.41 23.93 -17.24
C ALA A 72 16.97 24.53 -18.57
N TYR A 73 17.08 25.85 -18.73
CA TYR A 73 16.82 26.54 -19.99
C TYR A 73 17.67 25.96 -21.13
N SER A 74 18.98 25.83 -20.88
CA SER A 74 19.93 25.30 -21.87
C SER A 74 19.60 23.86 -22.27
N ALA A 75 19.22 23.04 -21.31
CA ALA A 75 18.84 21.65 -21.53
C ALA A 75 17.52 21.54 -22.32
N TYR A 76 16.47 22.27 -21.94
CA TYR A 76 15.21 22.33 -22.69
C TYR A 76 15.40 22.84 -24.10
N TYR A 77 16.19 23.92 -24.28
CA TYR A 77 16.47 24.46 -25.61
C TYR A 77 17.20 23.43 -26.49
N LYS A 78 18.15 22.68 -25.92
CA LYS A 78 18.84 21.61 -26.66
C LYS A 78 17.91 20.46 -27.04
N ALA A 79 16.91 20.13 -26.22
CA ALA A 79 15.92 19.14 -26.55
C ALA A 79 15.12 19.50 -27.82
N THR A 80 14.90 20.79 -28.12
CA THR A 80 14.14 21.27 -29.29
C THR A 80 14.82 20.96 -30.62
N TRP A 81 16.11 20.58 -30.62
CA TRP A 81 16.84 20.19 -31.83
C TRP A 81 16.34 18.85 -32.39
N ASN A 82 15.70 18.05 -31.57
CA ASN A 82 14.98 16.84 -31.98
C ASN A 82 13.50 17.13 -32.24
N ALA A 83 13.00 16.69 -33.42
CA ALA A 83 11.62 17.01 -33.83
C ALA A 83 10.54 16.49 -32.86
N ALA A 84 10.78 15.34 -32.24
CA ALA A 84 9.81 14.74 -31.29
C ALA A 84 9.71 15.48 -29.95
N TRP A 85 10.70 16.32 -29.62
CA TRP A 85 10.78 17.02 -28.34
C TRP A 85 10.68 18.55 -28.48
N ARG A 86 10.36 19.05 -29.68
CA ARG A 86 10.29 20.49 -29.94
C ARG A 86 9.22 21.19 -29.13
N ASP A 87 8.00 20.66 -29.11
CA ASP A 87 6.89 21.28 -28.38
C ASP A 87 7.15 21.28 -26.87
N ALA A 88 7.58 20.15 -26.31
CA ALA A 88 7.89 20.02 -24.88
C ALA A 88 9.10 20.89 -24.49
N GLY A 89 10.16 20.89 -25.30
CA GLY A 89 11.34 21.71 -25.07
C GLY A 89 11.03 23.21 -25.08
N TYR A 90 10.37 23.71 -26.15
CA TYR A 90 9.96 25.12 -26.22
C TYR A 90 8.98 25.51 -25.12
N PHE A 91 8.08 24.61 -24.72
CA PHE A 91 7.19 24.85 -23.58
C PHE A 91 7.98 25.01 -22.28
N GLY A 92 8.98 24.14 -22.02
CA GLY A 92 9.86 24.25 -20.85
C GLY A 92 10.66 25.56 -20.83
N VAL A 93 11.18 25.98 -22.00
CA VAL A 93 11.87 27.27 -22.17
C VAL A 93 10.94 28.44 -21.89
N ALA A 94 9.72 28.44 -22.45
CA ALA A 94 8.72 29.50 -22.24
C ALA A 94 8.31 29.63 -20.76
N GLN A 95 8.26 28.52 -20.01
CA GLN A 95 8.02 28.55 -18.57
C GLN A 95 9.15 29.29 -17.82
N ILE A 96 10.42 29.05 -18.21
CA ILE A 96 11.56 29.70 -17.58
C ILE A 96 11.61 31.20 -17.92
N ASP A 97 11.32 31.55 -19.18
CA ASP A 97 11.20 32.95 -19.56
C ASP A 97 10.10 33.69 -18.79
N SER A 98 8.98 33.00 -18.55
CA SER A 98 7.88 33.52 -17.72
C SER A 98 8.32 33.72 -16.25
N ILE A 99 9.11 32.79 -15.68
CA ILE A 99 9.71 32.92 -14.34
C ILE A 99 10.60 34.18 -14.28
N ARG A 100 11.33 34.45 -15.36
CA ARG A 100 12.20 35.65 -15.50
C ARG A 100 11.41 36.92 -15.82
N LYS A 101 10.11 36.80 -16.11
CA LYS A 101 9.22 37.88 -16.56
C LYS A 101 9.64 38.48 -17.90
N ASP A 102 10.38 37.72 -18.72
CA ASP A 102 10.66 38.09 -20.11
C ASP A 102 9.50 37.64 -21.00
N TRP A 103 8.43 38.45 -20.99
CA TRP A 103 7.17 38.11 -21.67
C TRP A 103 7.32 38.02 -23.20
N ASN A 104 8.27 38.76 -23.78
CA ASN A 104 8.52 38.71 -25.23
C ASN A 104 9.15 37.37 -25.63
N ALA A 105 10.20 36.96 -24.95
CA ALA A 105 10.83 35.67 -25.18
C ALA A 105 9.86 34.50 -24.85
N ALA A 106 9.12 34.63 -23.77
CA ALA A 106 8.12 33.63 -23.37
C ALA A 106 7.04 33.43 -24.45
N LEU A 107 6.57 34.55 -25.06
CA LEU A 107 5.55 34.52 -26.13
C LEU A 107 6.12 33.84 -27.38
N GLU A 108 7.36 34.20 -27.78
CA GLU A 108 8.02 33.57 -28.93
C GLU A 108 8.14 32.07 -28.74
N HIS A 109 8.65 31.62 -27.59
CA HIS A 109 8.88 30.20 -27.35
C HIS A 109 7.58 29.41 -27.16
N VAL A 110 6.54 29.97 -26.53
CA VAL A 110 5.24 29.26 -26.44
C VAL A 110 4.56 29.15 -27.80
N ASP A 111 4.73 30.14 -28.69
CA ASP A 111 4.26 30.06 -30.06
C ASP A 111 4.98 28.98 -30.85
N LEU A 112 6.29 28.85 -30.70
CA LEU A 112 7.04 27.73 -31.27
C LEU A 112 6.56 26.38 -30.75
N ALA A 113 6.26 26.26 -29.46
CA ALA A 113 5.68 25.03 -28.90
C ALA A 113 4.33 24.71 -29.56
N LEU A 114 3.45 25.70 -29.74
CA LEU A 114 2.12 25.53 -30.34
C LEU A 114 2.17 25.26 -31.85
N ILE A 115 3.19 25.76 -32.58
CA ILE A 115 3.41 25.40 -33.98
C ILE A 115 3.65 23.89 -34.13
N HIS A 116 4.36 23.28 -33.18
CA HIS A 116 4.69 21.87 -33.20
C HIS A 116 3.60 20.98 -32.58
N ASN A 117 2.83 21.52 -31.62
CA ASN A 117 1.72 20.81 -30.98
C ASN A 117 0.57 21.79 -30.65
N TRP A 118 -0.30 22.01 -31.62
CA TRP A 118 -1.43 22.92 -31.51
C TRP A 118 -2.41 22.55 -30.39
N HIS A 119 -2.49 21.27 -30.03
CA HIS A 119 -3.35 20.74 -28.96
C HIS A 119 -2.68 20.69 -27.58
N ASN A 120 -1.52 21.29 -27.40
CA ASN A 120 -0.90 21.41 -26.09
C ASN A 120 -1.70 22.42 -25.21
N HIS A 121 -2.66 21.90 -24.42
CA HIS A 121 -3.56 22.71 -23.60
C HIS A 121 -2.82 23.53 -22.53
N LYS A 122 -1.71 23.00 -21.97
CA LYS A 122 -0.88 23.73 -21.00
C LYS A 122 -0.12 24.89 -21.68
N ALA A 123 0.37 24.69 -22.89
CA ALA A 123 0.99 25.77 -23.67
C ALA A 123 -0.04 26.83 -24.08
N ARG A 124 -1.29 26.43 -24.40
CA ARG A 124 -2.37 27.39 -24.69
C ARG A 124 -2.73 28.22 -23.45
N GLN A 125 -2.83 27.62 -22.28
CA GLN A 125 -3.03 28.35 -21.02
C GLN A 125 -1.85 29.30 -20.77
N LEU A 126 -0.61 28.83 -20.89
CA LEU A 126 0.57 29.67 -20.67
C LEU A 126 0.61 30.88 -21.62
N LYS A 127 0.26 30.68 -22.92
CA LYS A 127 0.18 31.79 -23.89
C LYS A 127 -0.89 32.82 -23.48
N ALA A 128 -2.05 32.37 -23.02
CA ALA A 128 -3.11 33.27 -22.53
C ALA A 128 -2.61 34.10 -21.33
N SER A 129 -1.90 33.44 -20.40
CA SER A 129 -1.28 34.11 -19.23
C SER A 129 -0.24 35.15 -19.66
N ILE A 130 0.66 34.79 -20.58
CA ILE A 130 1.70 35.69 -21.09
C ILE A 130 1.08 36.93 -21.75
N LEU A 131 0.08 36.75 -22.61
CA LEU A 131 -0.64 37.85 -23.25
C LEU A 131 -1.29 38.80 -22.23
N ARG A 132 -1.92 38.24 -21.18
CA ARG A 132 -2.49 39.05 -20.08
C ARG A 132 -1.41 39.85 -19.35
N HIS A 133 -0.31 39.21 -18.97
CA HIS A 133 0.81 39.85 -18.27
C HIS A 133 1.52 40.91 -19.14
N SER A 134 1.52 40.74 -20.46
CA SER A 134 2.03 41.74 -21.43
C SER A 134 1.08 42.91 -21.64
N GLY A 135 -0.11 42.93 -21.00
CA GLY A 135 -1.12 43.95 -21.19
C GLY A 135 -1.97 43.80 -22.46
N GLU A 136 -1.79 42.70 -23.20
CA GLU A 136 -2.50 42.44 -24.47
C GLU A 136 -3.84 41.70 -24.22
N THR A 137 -4.66 42.24 -23.33
CA THR A 137 -5.89 41.63 -22.80
C THR A 137 -6.88 41.21 -23.90
N GLU A 138 -7.07 42.01 -24.95
CA GLU A 138 -7.98 41.66 -26.05
C GLU A 138 -7.48 40.46 -26.84
N LYS A 139 -6.15 40.37 -27.07
CA LYS A 139 -5.58 39.20 -27.75
C LYS A 139 -5.66 37.95 -26.86
N ALA A 140 -5.47 38.11 -25.55
CA ALA A 140 -5.63 37.01 -24.59
C ALA A 140 -7.05 36.44 -24.64
N LEU A 141 -8.08 37.29 -24.55
CA LEU A 141 -9.49 36.86 -24.61
C LEU A 141 -9.82 36.15 -25.93
N LYS A 142 -9.38 36.71 -27.07
CA LYS A 142 -9.60 36.07 -28.37
C LYS A 142 -8.96 34.70 -28.45
N PHE A 143 -7.73 34.56 -27.95
CA PHE A 143 -7.01 33.29 -27.93
C PHE A 143 -7.64 32.28 -26.97
N ILE A 144 -8.17 32.73 -25.84
CA ILE A 144 -8.92 31.90 -24.88
C ILE A 144 -10.18 31.34 -25.55
N GLU A 145 -10.99 32.19 -26.20
CA GLU A 145 -12.20 31.75 -26.90
C GLU A 145 -11.90 30.71 -27.98
N GLU A 146 -10.84 30.93 -28.76
CA GLU A 146 -10.34 29.94 -29.72
C GLU A 146 -9.97 28.64 -29.05
N SER A 147 -9.25 28.69 -27.92
CA SER A 147 -8.83 27.52 -27.15
C SER A 147 -10.01 26.73 -26.60
N LEU A 148 -11.05 27.40 -26.12
CA LEU A 148 -12.26 26.79 -25.61
C LEU A 148 -13.16 26.21 -26.72
N THR A 149 -13.00 26.65 -27.97
CA THR A 149 -13.63 26.01 -29.13
C THR A 149 -13.00 24.68 -29.45
N ILE A 150 -11.68 24.55 -29.23
CA ILE A 150 -10.92 23.28 -29.40
C ILE A 150 -11.27 22.31 -28.26
N ASP A 151 -11.21 22.79 -27.04
CA ASP A 151 -11.56 22.01 -25.84
C ASP A 151 -12.18 22.90 -24.77
N LYS A 152 -13.48 22.72 -24.56
CA LYS A 152 -14.24 23.41 -23.52
C LYS A 152 -13.80 23.11 -22.09
N PHE A 153 -13.05 22.01 -21.89
CA PHE A 153 -12.48 21.59 -20.62
C PHE A 153 -11.06 22.09 -20.40
N ASN A 154 -10.52 22.96 -21.26
CA ASN A 154 -9.28 23.64 -20.96
C ASN A 154 -9.49 24.63 -19.80
N LEU A 155 -9.50 24.10 -18.58
CA LEU A 155 -9.78 24.88 -17.36
C LEU A 155 -8.67 25.91 -17.09
N GLY A 156 -7.45 25.69 -17.52
CA GLY A 156 -6.40 26.70 -17.47
C GLY A 156 -6.75 27.98 -18.22
N CYS A 157 -7.29 27.87 -19.44
CA CYS A 157 -7.81 29.01 -20.21
C CYS A 157 -9.07 29.62 -19.55
N ARG A 158 -9.93 28.81 -18.90
CA ARG A 158 -11.08 29.35 -18.15
C ARG A 158 -10.63 30.13 -16.91
N PHE A 159 -9.62 29.69 -16.18
CA PHE A 159 -9.02 30.47 -15.11
C PHE A 159 -8.51 31.81 -15.62
N GLU A 160 -7.80 31.84 -16.75
CA GLU A 160 -7.33 33.09 -17.36
C GLU A 160 -8.49 34.01 -17.76
N LYS A 161 -9.56 33.47 -18.33
CA LYS A 161 -10.79 34.24 -18.64
C LYS A 161 -11.40 34.85 -17.39
N TYR A 162 -11.44 34.08 -16.28
CA TYR A 162 -11.90 34.59 -14.99
C TYR A 162 -10.96 35.68 -14.44
N PHE A 163 -9.65 35.49 -14.48
CA PHE A 163 -8.71 36.51 -13.99
C PHE A 163 -8.76 37.83 -14.77
N ILE A 164 -9.07 37.79 -16.07
CA ILE A 164 -9.24 38.98 -16.88
C ILE A 164 -10.58 39.70 -16.56
N GLY A 165 -11.67 38.94 -16.54
CA GLY A 165 -13.03 39.52 -16.53
C GLY A 165 -13.68 39.53 -15.14
N ASN A 166 -13.16 38.84 -14.18
CA ASN A 166 -13.74 38.62 -12.85
C ASN A 166 -15.21 38.18 -12.88
N ASN A 167 -15.56 37.36 -13.89
CA ASN A 167 -16.94 36.97 -14.18
C ASN A 167 -17.38 35.81 -13.29
N LEU A 168 -18.34 36.05 -12.41
CA LEU A 168 -18.87 35.05 -11.47
C LEU A 168 -19.58 33.87 -12.16
N THR A 169 -20.19 34.07 -13.35
CA THR A 169 -20.80 32.96 -14.09
C THR A 169 -19.73 32.02 -14.61
N GLU A 170 -18.62 32.53 -15.15
CA GLU A 170 -17.49 31.72 -15.60
C GLU A 170 -16.88 30.93 -14.40
N LEU A 171 -16.77 31.58 -13.23
CA LEU A 171 -16.30 30.94 -12.01
C LEU A 171 -17.22 29.80 -11.59
N GLN A 172 -18.53 29.99 -11.62
CA GLN A 172 -19.52 28.95 -11.26
C GLN A 172 -19.46 27.75 -12.22
N GLU A 173 -19.39 28.00 -13.53
CA GLU A 173 -19.25 26.94 -14.52
C GLU A 173 -17.96 26.14 -14.31
N MET A 174 -16.84 26.82 -14.14
CA MET A 174 -15.53 26.22 -13.94
C MET A 174 -15.47 25.40 -12.64
N THR A 175 -15.98 25.94 -11.53
CA THR A 175 -16.00 25.21 -10.23
C THR A 175 -16.90 23.97 -10.29
N SER A 176 -17.99 24.03 -11.06
CA SER A 176 -18.83 22.86 -11.35
C SER A 176 -18.05 21.77 -12.09
N MET A 177 -17.22 22.14 -13.09
CA MET A 177 -16.38 21.20 -13.84
C MET A 177 -15.26 20.60 -12.99
N LEU A 178 -14.72 21.35 -12.03
CA LEU A 178 -13.70 20.87 -11.07
C LEU A 178 -14.27 19.88 -10.05
N ASN A 179 -15.61 19.76 -9.98
CA ASN A 179 -16.33 18.78 -9.16
C ASN A 179 -15.90 18.76 -7.67
N GLY A 180 -15.49 19.89 -7.14
CA GLY A 180 -15.09 20.04 -5.74
C GLY A 180 -13.83 19.27 -5.32
N SER A 181 -13.19 18.56 -6.23
CA SER A 181 -11.96 17.78 -5.93
C SER A 181 -10.75 18.70 -5.78
N VAL A 182 -10.14 18.72 -4.60
CA VAL A 182 -8.90 19.50 -4.34
C VAL A 182 -7.80 19.20 -5.34
N HIS A 183 -7.67 17.94 -5.76
CA HIS A 183 -6.61 17.53 -6.67
C HIS A 183 -6.72 18.19 -8.05
N ASN A 184 -7.94 18.48 -8.51
CA ASN A 184 -8.14 19.23 -9.75
C ASN A 184 -7.64 20.68 -9.63
N TYR A 185 -7.90 21.34 -8.49
CA TYR A 185 -7.38 22.70 -8.25
C TYR A 185 -5.85 22.71 -8.13
N ILE A 186 -5.28 21.70 -7.45
CA ILE A 186 -3.83 21.55 -7.26
C ILE A 186 -3.11 21.44 -8.61
N GLU A 187 -3.64 20.65 -9.55
CA GLU A 187 -3.02 20.50 -10.88
C GLU A 187 -2.90 21.86 -11.59
N TYR A 188 -3.97 22.63 -11.64
CA TYR A 188 -3.93 23.95 -12.28
C TYR A 188 -3.08 24.94 -11.49
N ALA A 189 -3.13 24.95 -10.16
CA ALA A 189 -2.27 25.79 -9.35
C ALA A 189 -0.76 25.53 -9.65
N PHE A 190 -0.36 24.27 -9.78
CA PHE A 190 1.02 23.94 -10.17
C PHE A 190 1.33 24.29 -11.62
N ASP A 191 0.39 24.21 -12.56
CA ASP A 191 0.61 24.66 -13.93
C ASP A 191 0.98 26.15 -13.98
N PHE A 192 0.27 27.01 -13.22
CA PHE A 192 0.63 28.43 -13.07
C PHE A 192 1.94 28.62 -12.31
N ALA A 193 2.12 27.96 -11.16
CA ALA A 193 3.31 28.08 -10.34
C ALA A 193 4.58 27.63 -11.09
N SER A 194 4.47 26.65 -11.98
CA SER A 194 5.58 26.15 -12.80
C SER A 194 6.12 27.18 -13.78
N ALA A 195 5.35 28.23 -14.06
CA ALA A 195 5.73 29.39 -14.87
C ALA A 195 6.01 30.65 -14.01
N GLY A 196 6.13 30.50 -12.67
CA GLY A 196 6.39 31.61 -11.76
C GLY A 196 5.17 32.48 -11.43
N MET A 197 3.97 32.08 -11.84
CA MET A 197 2.71 32.80 -11.66
C MET A 197 2.07 32.42 -10.32
N TYR A 198 2.77 32.74 -9.21
CA TYR A 198 2.38 32.33 -7.85
C TYR A 198 1.13 33.04 -7.32
N GLU A 199 0.81 34.24 -7.82
CA GLU A 199 -0.41 34.95 -7.46
C GLU A 199 -1.65 34.24 -8.00
N GLU A 200 -1.63 33.82 -9.25
CA GLU A 200 -2.70 33.05 -9.90
C GLU A 200 -2.85 31.69 -9.23
N ALA A 201 -1.75 31.01 -8.99
CA ALA A 201 -1.74 29.73 -8.27
C ALA A 201 -2.38 29.87 -6.87
N SER A 202 -2.08 30.98 -6.16
CA SER A 202 -2.69 31.29 -4.86
C SER A 202 -4.20 31.55 -5.00
N GLN A 203 -4.63 32.33 -6.01
CA GLN A 203 -6.04 32.59 -6.23
C GLN A 203 -6.84 31.29 -6.50
N ILE A 204 -6.28 30.35 -7.27
CA ILE A 204 -6.89 29.03 -7.51
C ILE A 204 -7.09 28.27 -6.20
N MET A 205 -6.09 28.26 -5.32
CA MET A 205 -6.19 27.61 -4.02
C MET A 205 -7.19 28.33 -3.08
N HIS A 206 -7.28 29.65 -3.14
CA HIS A 206 -8.30 30.41 -2.40
C HIS A 206 -9.73 30.08 -2.89
N ILE A 207 -9.95 29.97 -4.20
CA ILE A 207 -11.25 29.53 -4.77
C ILE A 207 -11.62 28.14 -4.23
N TYR A 208 -10.67 27.21 -4.15
CA TYR A 208 -10.93 25.90 -3.54
C TYR A 208 -11.35 26.01 -2.07
N MET A 209 -10.69 26.87 -1.30
CA MET A 209 -10.89 26.95 0.16
C MET A 209 -12.15 27.75 0.55
N GLU A 210 -12.71 28.54 -0.35
CA GLU A 210 -13.86 29.41 -0.07
C GLU A 210 -15.07 28.61 0.43
N GLY A 211 -15.58 28.98 1.60
CA GLY A 211 -16.75 28.35 2.23
C GLY A 211 -16.54 26.93 2.75
N ARG A 212 -15.32 26.38 2.71
CA ARG A 212 -15.02 25.02 3.20
C ARG A 212 -14.60 25.02 4.67
N THR A 213 -15.08 24.03 5.39
CA THR A 213 -14.66 23.73 6.77
C THR A 213 -13.65 22.58 6.82
N ASP A 214 -13.66 21.69 5.83
CA ASP A 214 -12.82 20.49 5.67
C ASP A 214 -11.68 20.74 4.67
N VAL A 215 -10.85 21.74 4.94
CA VAL A 215 -9.76 22.11 4.04
C VAL A 215 -8.66 21.04 4.03
N TYR A 216 -8.30 20.57 2.84
CA TYR A 216 -7.17 19.66 2.64
C TYR A 216 -5.86 20.36 3.00
N PRO A 217 -5.07 19.84 3.97
CA PRO A 217 -3.89 20.53 4.50
C PRO A 217 -2.88 20.99 3.45
N MET A 218 -2.64 20.19 2.41
CA MET A 218 -1.69 20.56 1.36
C MET A 218 -2.07 21.85 0.63
N ALA A 219 -3.36 22.19 0.55
CA ALA A 219 -3.79 23.46 -0.05
C ALA A 219 -3.23 24.66 0.72
N ALA A 220 -3.24 24.60 2.05
CA ALA A 220 -2.66 25.65 2.90
C ALA A 220 -1.13 25.66 2.83
N TYR A 221 -0.48 24.48 2.78
CA TYR A 221 0.97 24.39 2.55
C TYR A 221 1.38 25.02 1.21
N MET A 222 0.61 24.78 0.14
CA MET A 222 0.86 25.37 -1.16
C MET A 222 0.73 26.89 -1.16
N LEU A 223 -0.29 27.44 -0.47
CA LEU A 223 -0.40 28.89 -0.29
C LEU A 223 0.81 29.48 0.44
N GLY A 224 1.32 28.78 1.48
CA GLY A 224 2.56 29.15 2.13
C GLY A 224 3.76 29.16 1.17
N TYR A 225 3.87 28.13 0.36
CA TYR A 225 4.94 27.99 -0.63
C TYR A 225 4.85 29.09 -1.71
N PHE A 226 3.69 29.35 -2.26
CA PHE A 226 3.50 30.40 -3.29
C PHE A 226 3.83 31.79 -2.73
N ALA A 227 3.41 32.07 -1.49
CA ALA A 227 3.77 33.32 -0.81
C ALA A 227 5.29 33.43 -0.57
N SER A 228 5.94 32.35 -0.13
CA SER A 228 7.41 32.30 0.04
C SER A 228 8.14 32.56 -1.28
N ARG A 229 7.68 31.93 -2.38
CA ARG A 229 8.26 32.11 -3.72
C ARG A 229 8.01 33.52 -4.30
N SER A 230 6.96 34.21 -3.85
CA SER A 230 6.68 35.61 -4.19
C SER A 230 7.44 36.60 -3.29
N GLY A 231 8.28 36.11 -2.35
CA GLY A 231 9.06 36.96 -1.44
C GLY A 231 8.29 37.46 -0.20
N ASN A 232 7.05 36.96 0.02
CA ASN A 232 6.21 37.37 1.17
C ASN A 232 6.34 36.36 2.31
N GLU A 233 7.45 36.39 3.03
CA GLU A 233 7.76 35.43 4.10
C GLU A 233 6.75 35.44 5.25
N GLU A 234 6.20 36.61 5.60
CA GLU A 234 5.26 36.71 6.71
C GLU A 234 3.93 35.98 6.39
N VAL A 235 3.40 36.19 5.20
CA VAL A 235 2.22 35.48 4.73
C VAL A 235 2.50 33.98 4.58
N ALA A 236 3.71 33.61 4.16
CA ALA A 236 4.11 32.22 4.07
C ALA A 236 4.05 31.53 5.46
N ARG A 237 4.61 32.16 6.51
CA ARG A 237 4.56 31.63 7.88
C ARG A 237 3.12 31.47 8.39
N GLN A 238 2.25 32.45 8.12
CA GLN A 238 0.84 32.39 8.52
C GLN A 238 0.13 31.19 7.89
N TRP A 239 0.37 30.95 6.61
CA TRP A 239 -0.21 29.79 5.91
C TRP A 239 0.34 28.47 6.41
N TYR A 240 1.64 28.36 6.70
CA TYR A 240 2.22 27.15 7.27
C TYR A 240 1.69 26.87 8.69
N GLN A 241 1.49 27.88 9.52
CA GLN A 241 0.82 27.74 10.82
C GLN A 241 -0.64 27.30 10.66
N LYS A 242 -1.35 27.85 9.68
CA LYS A 242 -2.70 27.40 9.34
C LYS A 242 -2.71 25.94 8.89
N ALA A 243 -1.81 25.54 8.01
CA ALA A 243 -1.68 24.16 7.53
C ALA A 243 -1.44 23.18 8.69
N GLN A 244 -0.53 23.52 9.61
CA GLN A 244 -0.26 22.75 10.81
C GLN A 244 -1.52 22.57 11.69
N SER A 245 -2.44 23.54 11.74
CA SER A 245 -3.65 23.48 12.55
C SER A 245 -4.74 22.54 11.98
N LEU A 246 -4.69 22.24 10.68
CA LEU A 246 -5.69 21.40 10.00
C LEU A 246 -5.57 19.92 10.36
N SER A 247 -6.68 19.15 10.25
CA SER A 247 -6.66 17.71 10.47
C SER A 247 -5.73 17.01 9.46
N PRO A 248 -4.88 16.06 9.89
CA PRO A 248 -4.06 15.27 8.99
C PRO A 248 -4.83 14.16 8.28
N ASP A 249 -6.10 13.94 8.61
CA ASP A 249 -6.88 12.84 8.11
C ASP A 249 -7.05 12.91 6.59
N LYS A 250 -6.86 11.76 5.94
CA LYS A 250 -6.97 11.60 4.48
C LYS A 250 -6.05 12.52 3.66
N CYS A 251 -4.97 13.03 4.27
CA CYS A 251 -3.98 13.85 3.59
C CYS A 251 -2.74 13.04 3.22
N PHE A 252 -2.58 12.79 1.90
CA PHE A 252 -1.50 11.96 1.35
C PHE A 252 -0.81 12.69 0.19
N PRO A 253 0.30 13.41 0.45
CA PRO A 253 1.12 14.01 -0.61
C PRO A 253 1.58 12.94 -1.60
N ASN A 254 1.45 13.22 -2.89
CA ASN A 254 1.77 12.26 -3.94
C ASN A 254 2.44 12.86 -5.19
N ARG A 255 2.63 14.20 -5.22
CA ARG A 255 3.30 14.91 -6.30
C ARG A 255 4.71 15.27 -5.92
N ILE A 256 5.62 15.17 -6.87
CA ILE A 256 7.04 15.53 -6.63
C ILE A 256 7.21 17.03 -6.28
N ASP A 257 6.32 17.88 -6.76
CA ASP A 257 6.32 19.33 -6.42
C ASP A 257 6.06 19.56 -4.93
N GLU A 258 5.31 18.69 -4.27
CA GLU A 258 5.01 18.76 -2.84
C GLU A 258 6.25 18.55 -1.96
N ILE A 259 7.32 17.96 -2.50
CA ILE A 259 8.63 17.88 -1.83
C ILE A 259 9.14 19.27 -1.52
N ASN A 260 9.16 20.15 -2.52
CA ASN A 260 9.63 21.53 -2.37
C ASN A 260 8.71 22.32 -1.43
N VAL A 261 7.40 22.11 -1.52
CA VAL A 261 6.39 22.72 -0.63
C VAL A 261 6.64 22.37 0.83
N LEU A 262 6.78 21.07 1.13
CA LEU A 262 6.96 20.60 2.51
C LEU A 262 8.37 20.93 3.06
N THR A 263 9.38 20.89 2.20
CA THR A 263 10.75 21.29 2.58
C THR A 263 10.83 22.78 2.95
N ASP A 264 10.15 23.64 2.18
CA ASP A 264 10.06 25.07 2.48
C ASP A 264 9.28 25.31 3.79
N ALA A 265 8.17 24.59 4.00
CA ALA A 265 7.39 24.65 5.24
C ALA A 265 8.24 24.29 6.47
N MET A 266 9.02 23.20 6.39
CA MET A 266 9.93 22.79 7.47
C MET A 266 11.02 23.83 7.76
N ARG A 267 11.47 24.56 6.73
CA ARG A 267 12.46 25.65 6.87
C ARG A 267 11.85 26.90 7.51
N MET A 268 10.63 27.27 7.08
CA MET A 268 9.97 28.52 7.48
C MET A 268 9.23 28.41 8.83
N ASN A 269 8.77 27.20 9.18
CA ASN A 269 8.09 26.90 10.44
C ASN A 269 8.71 25.64 11.10
N PRO A 270 9.88 25.75 11.75
CA PRO A 270 10.55 24.60 12.35
C PRO A 270 9.76 23.91 13.48
N ALA A 271 8.72 24.55 14.01
CA ALA A 271 7.81 23.97 15.00
C ALA A 271 6.68 23.11 14.39
N ASP A 272 6.60 23.04 13.08
CA ASP A 272 5.61 22.24 12.38
C ASP A 272 5.98 20.76 12.39
N TYR A 273 5.27 19.98 13.20
CA TYR A 273 5.45 18.52 13.28
C TYR A 273 4.74 17.77 12.14
N LYS A 274 3.77 18.40 11.44
CA LYS A 274 3.02 17.74 10.37
C LYS A 274 3.74 17.81 9.02
N ALA A 275 4.48 18.88 8.72
CA ALA A 275 5.24 18.95 7.48
C ALA A 275 6.24 17.79 7.33
N PRO A 276 7.11 17.47 8.32
CA PRO A 276 7.97 16.28 8.24
C PRO A 276 7.15 14.97 8.24
N TYR A 277 6.01 14.90 8.93
CA TYR A 277 5.13 13.72 8.86
C TYR A 277 4.65 13.46 7.43
N TYR A 278 4.15 14.47 6.73
CA TYR A 278 3.70 14.34 5.35
C TYR A 278 4.83 14.00 4.38
N LEU A 279 5.98 14.63 4.53
CA LEU A 279 7.15 14.31 3.72
C LEU A 279 7.65 12.89 3.96
N GLY A 280 7.59 12.42 5.20
CA GLY A 280 7.89 11.03 5.55
C GLY A 280 6.94 10.04 4.88
N ASN A 281 5.63 10.35 4.82
CA ASN A 281 4.64 9.54 4.10
C ASN A 281 4.98 9.46 2.61
N PHE A 282 5.34 10.58 2.00
CA PHE A 282 5.79 10.63 0.61
C PHE A 282 7.01 9.75 0.38
N TRP A 283 8.06 9.90 1.21
CA TRP A 283 9.28 9.11 1.07
C TRP A 283 9.05 7.62 1.25
N TYR A 284 8.20 7.22 2.21
CA TYR A 284 7.90 5.80 2.45
C TYR A 284 7.19 5.16 1.25
N ALA A 285 6.22 5.86 0.66
CA ALA A 285 5.52 5.42 -0.55
C ALA A 285 6.49 5.25 -1.75
N HIS A 286 7.54 6.08 -1.81
CA HIS A 286 8.58 6.00 -2.83
C HIS A 286 9.76 5.09 -2.45
N ARG A 287 9.61 4.26 -1.39
CA ARG A 287 10.61 3.30 -0.90
C ARG A 287 11.94 3.95 -0.47
N ARG A 288 11.90 5.22 -0.08
CA ARG A 288 13.00 5.95 0.56
C ARG A 288 12.84 5.84 2.07
N TYR A 289 13.05 4.63 2.60
CA TYR A 289 12.68 4.28 3.97
C TYR A 289 13.48 5.03 5.02
N GLU A 290 14.77 5.25 4.81
CA GLU A 290 15.61 5.96 5.77
C GLU A 290 15.27 7.44 5.87
N GLU A 291 15.00 8.09 4.75
CA GLU A 291 14.53 9.48 4.70
C GLU A 291 13.12 9.61 5.33
N ALA A 292 12.25 8.63 5.09
CA ALA A 292 10.93 8.60 5.73
C ALA A 292 11.05 8.50 7.25
N ILE A 293 11.91 7.61 7.73
CA ILE A 293 12.16 7.41 9.16
C ILE A 293 12.71 8.70 9.78
N SER A 294 13.72 9.32 9.16
CA SER A 294 14.28 10.59 9.64
C SER A 294 13.23 11.70 9.72
N CYS A 295 12.33 11.78 8.75
CA CYS A 295 11.23 12.74 8.76
C CYS A 295 10.23 12.45 9.90
N TRP A 296 9.86 11.20 10.13
CA TRP A 296 8.95 10.84 11.22
C TRP A 296 9.61 10.97 12.59
N GLU A 297 10.92 10.65 12.74
CA GLU A 297 11.70 10.91 13.94
C GLU A 297 11.64 12.42 14.28
N LYS A 298 11.87 13.29 13.28
CA LYS A 298 11.76 14.74 13.45
C LYS A 298 10.34 15.18 13.85
N SER A 299 9.30 14.60 13.22
CA SER A 299 7.91 14.88 13.59
C SER A 299 7.62 14.55 15.06
N VAL A 300 8.07 13.38 15.52
CA VAL A 300 7.89 12.91 16.90
C VAL A 300 8.77 13.69 17.89
N GLU A 301 9.95 14.15 17.49
CA GLU A 301 10.80 15.03 18.29
C GLU A 301 10.10 16.37 18.58
N ILE A 302 9.48 16.97 17.55
CA ILE A 302 8.74 18.23 17.69
C ILE A 302 7.45 18.02 18.51
N ASN A 303 6.71 16.96 18.23
CA ASN A 303 5.47 16.64 18.94
C ASN A 303 5.32 15.14 19.18
N ASN A 304 5.65 14.72 20.39
CA ASN A 304 5.56 13.32 20.81
C ASN A 304 4.13 12.88 21.25
N GLN A 305 3.13 13.73 21.03
CA GLN A 305 1.71 13.45 21.28
C GLN A 305 0.93 13.27 19.96
N PHE A 306 1.60 12.89 18.88
CA PHE A 306 0.99 12.67 17.57
C PHE A 306 0.92 11.16 17.25
N PRO A 307 -0.24 10.48 17.51
CA PRO A 307 -0.36 9.02 17.43
C PRO A 307 0.01 8.47 16.05
N THR A 308 -0.42 9.13 14.98
CA THR A 308 -0.21 8.66 13.61
C THR A 308 1.28 8.63 13.22
N ALA A 309 2.07 9.62 13.64
CA ALA A 309 3.52 9.63 13.39
C ALA A 309 4.22 8.52 14.20
N LEU A 310 3.83 8.32 15.47
CA LEU A 310 4.34 7.24 16.31
C LEU A 310 4.04 5.86 15.71
N ARG A 311 2.80 5.67 15.23
CA ARG A 311 2.38 4.45 14.55
C ARG A 311 3.20 4.20 13.28
N ASN A 312 3.39 5.21 12.41
CA ASN A 312 4.17 5.07 11.19
C ASN A 312 5.65 4.74 11.48
N LEU A 313 6.22 5.40 12.47
CA LEU A 313 7.59 5.14 12.92
C LEU A 313 7.75 3.74 13.49
N SER A 314 6.76 3.24 14.25
CA SER A 314 6.73 1.87 14.74
C SER A 314 6.82 0.85 13.60
N LEU A 315 5.98 1.01 12.58
CA LEU A 315 5.99 0.12 11.40
C LEU A 315 7.36 0.13 10.70
N ALA A 316 7.93 1.30 10.50
CA ALA A 316 9.22 1.42 9.83
C ALA A 316 10.37 0.84 10.68
N TYR A 317 10.35 1.01 11.98
CA TYR A 317 11.34 0.42 12.89
C TYR A 317 11.28 -1.10 12.87
N TYR A 318 10.09 -1.70 12.90
CA TYR A 318 9.95 -3.14 12.80
C TYR A 318 10.40 -3.66 11.43
N ASN A 319 9.82 -3.11 10.35
CA ASN A 319 9.94 -3.67 9.01
C ASN A 319 11.29 -3.35 8.34
N LYS A 320 11.91 -2.19 8.64
CA LYS A 320 13.09 -1.71 7.91
C LYS A 320 14.37 -1.66 8.75
N ARG A 321 14.25 -1.48 10.06
CA ARG A 321 15.41 -1.44 10.96
C ARG A 321 15.52 -2.62 11.92
N ASN A 322 14.57 -3.57 11.89
CA ASN A 322 14.48 -4.71 12.82
C ASN A 322 14.56 -4.32 14.32
N LYS A 323 14.08 -3.09 14.65
CA LYS A 323 14.01 -2.57 16.01
C LYS A 323 12.66 -2.91 16.64
N LYS A 324 12.48 -4.20 16.96
CA LYS A 324 11.16 -4.73 17.35
C LYS A 324 10.64 -4.16 18.67
N GLU A 325 11.53 -3.99 19.65
CA GLU A 325 11.15 -3.49 20.98
C GLU A 325 10.82 -2.01 20.96
N GLU A 326 11.62 -1.21 20.26
CA GLU A 326 11.31 0.22 20.07
C GLU A 326 10.02 0.41 19.26
N ALA A 327 9.79 -0.45 18.27
CA ALA A 327 8.53 -0.45 17.50
C ALA A 327 7.32 -0.70 18.41
N ARG A 328 7.40 -1.69 19.31
CA ARG A 328 6.36 -1.97 20.30
C ARG A 328 6.08 -0.77 21.20
N GLN A 329 7.12 -0.17 21.78
CA GLN A 329 6.98 0.98 22.69
C GLN A 329 6.31 2.18 21.99
N LEU A 330 6.67 2.45 20.72
CA LEU A 330 6.06 3.51 19.93
C LEU A 330 4.57 3.24 19.65
N LEU A 331 4.22 2.00 19.33
CA LEU A 331 2.84 1.65 19.02
C LEU A 331 1.97 1.61 20.28
N GLU A 332 2.49 1.12 21.41
CA GLU A 332 1.83 1.22 22.72
C GLU A 332 1.56 2.68 23.09
N LYS A 333 2.56 3.55 22.89
CA LYS A 333 2.38 4.99 23.13
C LYS A 333 1.33 5.60 22.19
N ALA A 334 1.31 5.20 20.93
CA ALA A 334 0.31 5.67 19.97
C ALA A 334 -1.12 5.28 20.44
N PHE A 335 -1.30 4.03 20.90
CA PHE A 335 -2.57 3.56 21.43
C PHE A 335 -2.97 4.26 22.74
N GLU A 336 -2.03 4.49 23.65
CA GLU A 336 -2.30 5.24 24.89
C GLU A 336 -2.77 6.68 24.63
N LEU A 337 -2.30 7.31 23.55
CA LEU A 337 -2.69 8.67 23.16
C LEU A 337 -4.05 8.71 22.45
N ASP A 338 -4.45 7.64 21.77
CA ASP A 338 -5.75 7.52 21.12
C ASP A 338 -6.30 6.10 21.29
N LYS A 339 -7.01 5.89 22.39
CA LYS A 339 -7.68 4.61 22.71
C LYS A 339 -8.98 4.39 21.94
N THR A 340 -9.31 5.25 20.99
CA THR A 340 -10.49 5.11 20.14
C THR A 340 -10.16 4.58 18.74
N ASP A 341 -8.87 4.55 18.38
CA ASP A 341 -8.42 4.05 17.07
C ASP A 341 -8.32 2.52 17.05
N SER A 342 -9.37 1.89 16.55
CA SER A 342 -9.44 0.43 16.39
C SER A 342 -8.39 -0.13 15.43
N ARG A 343 -7.83 0.68 14.53
CA ARG A 343 -6.74 0.26 13.63
C ARG A 343 -5.41 0.17 14.37
N ILE A 344 -5.05 1.19 15.15
CA ILE A 344 -3.84 1.14 15.98
C ILE A 344 -3.93 -0.06 16.94
N PHE A 345 -5.11 -0.31 17.52
CA PHE A 345 -5.34 -1.44 18.42
C PHE A 345 -5.15 -2.80 17.72
N MET A 346 -5.69 -2.96 16.51
CA MET A 346 -5.50 -4.17 15.71
C MET A 346 -4.02 -4.39 15.35
N GLU A 347 -3.31 -3.34 14.93
CA GLU A 347 -1.90 -3.41 14.60
C GLU A 347 -1.04 -3.76 15.83
N LEU A 348 -1.43 -3.28 17.02
CA LEU A 348 -0.77 -3.61 18.28
C LEU A 348 -0.97 -5.07 18.66
N ASP A 349 -2.19 -5.61 18.55
CA ASP A 349 -2.44 -7.03 18.79
C ASP A 349 -1.64 -7.92 17.82
N GLN A 350 -1.59 -7.56 16.53
CA GLN A 350 -0.77 -8.29 15.57
C GLN A 350 0.72 -8.22 15.90
N LEU A 351 1.22 -7.06 16.37
CA LEU A 351 2.61 -6.94 16.81
C LEU A 351 2.90 -7.82 18.03
N TYR A 352 2.00 -7.85 18.99
CA TYR A 352 2.10 -8.75 20.14
C TYR A 352 2.12 -10.22 19.73
N LYS A 353 1.28 -10.61 18.76
CA LYS A 353 1.30 -11.93 18.15
C LYS A 353 2.66 -12.28 17.56
N LYS A 354 3.24 -11.36 16.77
CA LYS A 354 4.58 -11.51 16.16
C LYS A 354 5.72 -11.57 17.19
N MET A 355 5.55 -10.91 18.31
CA MET A 355 6.51 -10.92 19.43
C MET A 355 6.31 -12.08 20.41
N GLY A 356 5.36 -12.97 20.15
CA GLY A 356 5.14 -14.19 20.94
C GLY A 356 4.49 -13.94 22.29
N ARG A 357 3.70 -12.87 22.48
CA ARG A 357 2.86 -12.73 23.68
C ARG A 357 1.89 -13.90 23.79
N THR A 358 1.63 -14.33 25.00
CA THR A 358 0.76 -15.48 25.26
C THR A 358 -0.67 -15.24 24.81
N HIS A 359 -1.35 -16.30 24.40
CA HIS A 359 -2.76 -16.24 23.99
C HIS A 359 -3.65 -15.65 25.08
N ALA A 360 -3.40 -15.99 26.36
CA ALA A 360 -4.18 -15.49 27.48
C ALA A 360 -4.01 -13.98 27.67
N GLU A 361 -2.77 -13.45 27.59
CA GLU A 361 -2.53 -11.99 27.68
C GLU A 361 -3.19 -11.23 26.54
N ARG A 362 -3.07 -11.75 25.31
CA ARG A 362 -3.70 -11.13 24.14
C ARG A 362 -5.22 -11.16 24.24
N LEU A 363 -5.81 -12.29 24.65
CA LEU A 363 -7.25 -12.39 24.84
C LEU A 363 -7.74 -11.43 25.93
N ALA A 364 -7.04 -11.34 27.06
CA ALA A 364 -7.39 -10.40 28.13
C ALA A 364 -7.42 -8.95 27.63
N LEU A 365 -6.44 -8.56 26.80
CA LEU A 365 -6.40 -7.22 26.20
C LEU A 365 -7.57 -6.97 25.24
N LEU A 366 -7.92 -7.95 24.39
CA LEU A 366 -9.09 -7.83 23.51
C LEU A 366 -10.41 -7.76 24.28
N GLU A 367 -10.53 -8.50 25.39
CA GLU A 367 -11.72 -8.45 26.27
C GLU A 367 -11.84 -7.13 27.03
N GLU A 368 -10.73 -6.46 27.35
CA GLU A 368 -10.71 -5.12 27.96
C GLU A 368 -11.23 -4.04 27.01
N HIS A 369 -11.05 -4.21 25.69
CA HIS A 369 -11.38 -3.22 24.66
C HIS A 369 -12.41 -3.75 23.65
N LEU A 370 -13.49 -4.36 24.13
CA LEU A 370 -14.53 -4.95 23.28
C LEU A 370 -15.19 -3.95 22.33
N ASP A 371 -15.31 -2.70 22.73
CA ASP A 371 -15.83 -1.60 21.92
C ASP A 371 -15.00 -1.38 20.64
N LEU A 372 -13.68 -1.58 20.70
CA LEU A 372 -12.80 -1.52 19.53
C LEU A 372 -12.82 -2.84 18.74
N VAL A 373 -12.86 -3.97 19.44
CA VAL A 373 -12.94 -5.29 18.80
C VAL A 373 -14.18 -5.40 17.93
N GLU A 374 -15.33 -4.94 18.40
CA GLU A 374 -16.59 -5.03 17.68
C GLU A 374 -16.67 -4.13 16.44
N GLN A 375 -15.82 -3.12 16.34
CA GLN A 375 -15.74 -2.26 15.16
C GLN A 375 -15.09 -2.95 13.95
N ARG A 376 -14.34 -4.06 14.13
CA ARG A 376 -13.50 -4.67 13.11
C ARG A 376 -13.65 -6.18 13.06
N ASP A 377 -13.89 -6.70 11.87
CA ASP A 377 -14.01 -8.15 11.66
C ASP A 377 -12.69 -8.90 11.89
N ASP A 378 -11.55 -8.29 11.57
CA ASP A 378 -10.22 -8.86 11.80
C ASP A 378 -9.90 -9.01 13.31
N LEU A 379 -10.27 -8.05 14.15
CA LEU A 379 -10.14 -8.18 15.61
C LEU A 379 -11.11 -9.21 16.19
N CYS A 380 -12.35 -9.24 15.69
CA CYS A 380 -13.34 -10.22 16.14
C CYS A 380 -12.93 -11.65 15.84
N ILE A 381 -12.41 -11.91 14.63
CA ILE A 381 -11.95 -13.26 14.29
C ILE A 381 -10.68 -13.63 15.04
N GLU A 382 -9.80 -12.67 15.36
CA GLU A 382 -8.63 -12.92 16.17
C GLU A 382 -9.02 -13.29 17.61
N ARG A 383 -10.01 -12.63 18.21
CA ARG A 383 -10.59 -12.98 19.50
C ARG A 383 -11.13 -14.42 19.51
N ILE A 384 -11.88 -14.80 18.47
CA ILE A 384 -12.40 -16.17 18.31
C ILE A 384 -11.26 -17.17 18.15
N THR A 385 -10.23 -16.82 17.39
CA THR A 385 -9.03 -17.65 17.22
C THR A 385 -8.33 -17.90 18.56
N LEU A 386 -8.22 -16.88 19.39
CA LEU A 386 -7.61 -17.00 20.74
C LEU A 386 -8.42 -17.90 21.66
N TYR A 387 -9.77 -17.85 21.64
CA TYR A 387 -10.60 -18.82 22.36
C TYR A 387 -10.36 -20.25 21.87
N ASN A 388 -10.27 -20.46 20.55
CA ASN A 388 -9.95 -21.77 19.99
C ASN A 388 -8.56 -22.26 20.42
N LEU A 389 -7.54 -21.38 20.41
CA LEU A 389 -6.17 -21.71 20.85
C LEU A 389 -6.08 -22.06 22.34
N LEU A 390 -6.97 -21.48 23.14
CA LEU A 390 -7.07 -21.75 24.58
C LEU A 390 -8.00 -22.93 24.91
N GLY A 391 -8.63 -23.55 23.90
CA GLY A 391 -9.50 -24.73 24.06
C GLY A 391 -10.93 -24.40 24.49
N ASP A 392 -11.32 -23.13 24.54
CA ASP A 392 -12.71 -22.71 24.82
C ASP A 392 -13.54 -22.67 23.53
N TYR A 393 -13.74 -23.84 22.94
CA TYR A 393 -14.42 -24.03 21.66
C TYR A 393 -15.90 -23.66 21.71
N GLU A 394 -16.57 -23.81 22.86
CA GLU A 394 -17.96 -23.41 23.02
C GLU A 394 -18.11 -21.89 22.91
N LYS A 395 -17.23 -21.14 23.58
CA LYS A 395 -17.22 -19.67 23.49
C LYS A 395 -16.91 -19.21 22.06
N ALA A 396 -15.93 -19.84 21.40
CA ALA A 396 -15.59 -19.55 20.01
C ALA A 396 -16.79 -19.82 19.09
N LYS A 397 -17.49 -20.96 19.27
CA LYS A 397 -18.70 -21.33 18.50
C LYS A 397 -19.82 -20.30 18.70
N ASP A 398 -20.07 -19.89 19.94
CA ASP A 398 -21.10 -18.89 20.26
C ASP A 398 -20.81 -17.54 19.59
N LEU A 399 -19.61 -17.01 19.75
CA LEU A 399 -19.19 -15.74 19.16
C LEU A 399 -19.30 -15.73 17.64
N ILE A 400 -18.78 -16.76 16.96
CA ILE A 400 -18.77 -16.81 15.49
C ILE A 400 -20.18 -17.00 14.92
N SER A 401 -21.09 -17.67 15.64
CA SER A 401 -22.46 -17.88 15.22
C SER A 401 -23.33 -16.64 15.34
N ASN A 402 -23.02 -15.74 16.28
CA ASN A 402 -23.82 -14.55 16.59
C ASN A 402 -23.32 -13.26 15.93
N ARG A 403 -22.19 -13.29 15.23
CA ARG A 403 -21.66 -12.12 14.53
C ARG A 403 -21.86 -12.26 13.01
N LYS A 404 -22.20 -11.14 12.37
CA LYS A 404 -22.15 -11.00 10.91
C LYS A 404 -20.78 -10.48 10.50
N PHE A 405 -20.05 -11.25 9.71
CA PHE A 405 -18.77 -10.89 9.11
C PHE A 405 -18.96 -10.37 7.69
N HIS A 406 -18.02 -9.55 7.24
CA HIS A 406 -17.93 -9.06 5.88
C HIS A 406 -16.65 -9.61 5.24
N PRO A 407 -16.66 -9.99 3.96
CA PRO A 407 -15.44 -10.43 3.29
C PRO A 407 -14.46 -9.25 3.16
N TRP A 408 -13.17 -9.51 3.39
CA TRP A 408 -12.11 -8.51 3.17
C TRP A 408 -10.89 -9.18 2.54
N GLU A 409 -10.14 -8.43 1.74
CA GLU A 409 -8.92 -8.91 1.10
C GLU A 409 -7.86 -9.32 2.15
N GLY A 410 -7.30 -10.52 2.00
CA GLY A 410 -6.38 -11.12 2.97
C GLY A 410 -7.06 -11.75 4.19
N GLY A 411 -8.41 -11.82 4.19
CA GLY A 411 -9.23 -12.47 5.20
C GLY A 411 -9.81 -13.81 4.77
N GLU A 412 -9.60 -14.20 3.52
CA GLU A 412 -10.18 -15.39 2.91
C GLU A 412 -9.87 -16.65 3.73
N GLY A 413 -10.91 -17.41 4.03
CA GLY A 413 -10.82 -18.64 4.79
C GLY A 413 -10.58 -18.48 6.31
N LYS A 414 -10.30 -17.29 6.82
CA LYS A 414 -10.03 -17.08 8.26
C LYS A 414 -11.28 -17.33 9.10
N VAL A 415 -12.42 -16.77 8.69
CA VAL A 415 -13.68 -16.94 9.43
C VAL A 415 -14.17 -18.38 9.30
N THR A 416 -14.24 -18.89 8.10
CA THR A 416 -14.72 -20.27 7.83
C THR A 416 -13.81 -21.32 8.45
N GLY A 417 -12.49 -21.09 8.49
CA GLY A 417 -11.53 -21.96 9.16
C GLY A 417 -11.80 -22.08 10.66
N GLN A 418 -12.01 -20.94 11.36
CA GLN A 418 -12.34 -20.97 12.79
C GLN A 418 -13.74 -21.56 13.06
N TYR A 419 -14.69 -21.36 12.14
CA TYR A 419 -16.02 -21.96 12.20
C TYR A 419 -15.96 -23.50 12.14
N ILE A 420 -15.15 -24.06 11.24
CA ILE A 420 -14.95 -25.50 11.12
C ILE A 420 -14.19 -26.03 12.34
N LEU A 421 -13.09 -25.37 12.72
CA LEU A 421 -12.21 -25.81 13.80
C LEU A 421 -12.96 -26.03 15.10
N CYS A 422 -13.72 -25.04 15.59
CA CYS A 422 -14.43 -25.20 16.87
C CYS A 422 -15.43 -26.35 16.84
N ARG A 423 -16.09 -26.60 15.70
CA ARG A 423 -17.03 -27.72 15.55
C ARG A 423 -16.34 -29.08 15.50
N VAL A 424 -15.21 -29.16 14.82
CA VAL A 424 -14.40 -30.38 14.77
C VAL A 424 -13.87 -30.70 16.18
N GLU A 425 -13.34 -29.72 16.91
CA GLU A 425 -12.79 -29.95 18.24
C GLU A 425 -13.90 -30.34 19.26
N LEU A 426 -15.08 -29.70 19.18
CA LEU A 426 -16.23 -30.12 19.97
C LEU A 426 -16.71 -31.53 19.63
N ALA A 427 -16.69 -31.88 18.33
CA ALA A 427 -17.05 -33.25 17.91
C ALA A 427 -16.02 -34.27 18.39
N LYS A 428 -14.72 -33.97 18.38
CA LYS A 428 -13.64 -34.81 18.96
C LYS A 428 -13.89 -35.05 20.46
N LYS A 429 -14.23 -33.98 21.19
CA LYS A 429 -14.60 -34.08 22.60
C LYS A 429 -15.83 -34.97 22.81
N ALA A 430 -16.89 -34.77 22.03
CA ALA A 430 -18.11 -35.58 22.09
C ALA A 430 -17.84 -37.07 21.77
N ILE A 431 -16.99 -37.39 20.79
CA ILE A 431 -16.56 -38.77 20.49
C ILE A 431 -15.85 -39.39 21.69
N LYS A 432 -14.92 -38.66 22.31
CA LYS A 432 -14.15 -39.10 23.48
C LYS A 432 -15.04 -39.40 24.70
N GLU A 433 -16.13 -38.67 24.82
CA GLU A 433 -17.14 -38.80 25.86
C GLU A 433 -18.29 -39.76 25.46
N ASN A 434 -18.16 -40.51 24.37
CA ASN A 434 -19.13 -41.44 23.82
C ASN A 434 -20.50 -40.81 23.40
N ARG A 435 -20.51 -39.47 23.17
CA ARG A 435 -21.68 -38.72 22.67
C ARG A 435 -21.69 -38.63 21.14
N TYR A 436 -21.73 -39.81 20.48
CA TYR A 436 -21.48 -39.93 19.05
C TYR A 436 -22.53 -39.21 18.19
N SER A 437 -23.82 -39.24 18.57
CA SER A 437 -24.91 -38.56 17.84
C SER A 437 -24.71 -37.02 17.87
N GLU A 438 -24.22 -36.47 18.97
CA GLU A 438 -23.87 -35.07 19.09
C GLU A 438 -22.69 -34.70 18.21
N ALA A 439 -21.65 -35.55 18.19
CA ALA A 439 -20.52 -35.35 17.28
C ALA A 439 -20.95 -35.28 15.81
N VAL A 440 -21.84 -36.19 15.38
CA VAL A 440 -22.39 -36.15 14.03
C VAL A 440 -23.17 -34.84 13.78
N ALA A 441 -23.96 -34.38 14.73
CA ALA A 441 -24.72 -33.14 14.61
C ALA A 441 -23.83 -31.93 14.42
N LEU A 442 -22.79 -31.78 15.27
CA LEU A 442 -21.78 -30.72 15.17
C LEU A 442 -21.06 -30.69 13.82
N LEU A 443 -20.63 -31.89 13.32
CA LEU A 443 -19.94 -31.98 12.05
C LEU A 443 -20.88 -31.77 10.84
N LYS A 444 -22.18 -31.99 10.98
CA LYS A 444 -23.16 -31.65 9.94
C LYS A 444 -23.35 -30.14 9.79
N GLU A 445 -23.17 -29.37 10.85
CA GLU A 445 -23.24 -27.91 10.75
C GLU A 445 -22.23 -27.33 9.73
N THR A 446 -21.10 -28.01 9.50
CA THR A 446 -20.07 -27.54 8.55
C THR A 446 -20.43 -27.83 7.08
N GLU A 447 -21.50 -28.59 6.78
CA GLU A 447 -21.89 -28.89 5.41
C GLU A 447 -22.27 -27.63 4.63
N PHE A 448 -22.77 -26.62 5.34
CA PHE A 448 -23.13 -25.32 4.78
C PHE A 448 -22.48 -24.21 5.59
N TYR A 449 -22.07 -23.14 4.89
CA TYR A 449 -21.63 -21.93 5.56
C TYR A 449 -22.81 -20.97 5.72
N PRO A 450 -23.23 -20.65 6.94
CA PRO A 450 -24.31 -19.71 7.16
C PRO A 450 -23.90 -18.30 6.70
N HIS A 451 -24.87 -17.52 6.24
CA HIS A 451 -24.66 -16.19 5.64
C HIS A 451 -23.89 -15.20 6.53
N ASN A 452 -23.95 -15.36 7.83
CA ASN A 452 -23.26 -14.49 8.77
C ASN A 452 -21.73 -14.60 8.70
N LEU A 453 -21.17 -15.68 8.10
CA LEU A 453 -19.72 -15.83 7.96
C LEU A 453 -19.12 -14.93 6.87
N GLY A 454 -19.95 -14.39 5.96
CA GLY A 454 -19.51 -13.51 4.87
C GLY A 454 -18.87 -14.24 3.68
N GLU A 455 -18.69 -15.56 3.76
CA GLU A 455 -18.09 -16.37 2.70
C GLU A 455 -18.99 -17.55 2.34
N GLY A 456 -19.04 -17.89 1.05
CA GLY A 456 -19.72 -19.08 0.55
C GLY A 456 -18.81 -20.30 0.50
N LYS A 457 -19.37 -21.49 0.75
CA LYS A 457 -18.64 -22.75 0.62
C LYS A 457 -18.46 -23.11 -0.85
N LEU A 458 -17.23 -23.32 -1.28
CA LEU A 458 -16.92 -23.79 -2.63
C LEU A 458 -17.31 -25.25 -2.79
N SER A 459 -17.76 -25.64 -3.99
CA SER A 459 -18.18 -27.02 -4.29
C SER A 459 -17.04 -28.04 -4.19
N ASN A 460 -15.79 -27.59 -4.31
CA ASN A 460 -14.58 -28.41 -4.21
C ASN A 460 -13.83 -28.22 -2.88
N ALA A 461 -14.48 -27.64 -1.86
CA ALA A 461 -13.84 -27.48 -0.54
C ALA A 461 -13.47 -28.84 0.05
N GLU A 462 -12.20 -29.00 0.40
CA GLU A 462 -11.67 -30.22 1.01
C GLU A 462 -11.82 -30.16 2.54
N GLU A 463 -12.59 -31.08 3.10
CA GLU A 463 -12.88 -31.15 4.55
C GLU A 463 -12.58 -32.56 5.07
N ASN A 464 -11.41 -33.09 4.75
CA ASN A 464 -10.99 -34.45 5.09
C ASN A 464 -11.09 -34.73 6.59
N GLU A 465 -10.79 -33.76 7.46
CA GLU A 465 -10.94 -33.89 8.91
C GLU A 465 -12.39 -34.05 9.35
N VAL A 466 -13.30 -33.28 8.78
CA VAL A 466 -14.73 -33.36 9.07
C VAL A 466 -15.28 -34.72 8.65
N ASP A 467 -14.98 -35.15 7.42
CA ASP A 467 -15.44 -36.42 6.86
C ASP A 467 -14.85 -37.61 7.63
N TYR A 468 -13.56 -37.53 8.04
CA TYR A 468 -12.92 -38.53 8.88
C TYR A 468 -13.65 -38.70 10.23
N TYR A 469 -13.89 -37.61 10.96
CA TYR A 469 -14.57 -37.72 12.26
C TYR A 469 -16.03 -38.08 12.14
N LYS A 470 -16.76 -37.72 11.06
CA LYS A 470 -18.09 -38.27 10.74
C LYS A 470 -18.03 -39.77 10.58
N GLY A 471 -17.05 -40.26 9.80
CA GLY A 471 -16.86 -41.69 9.58
C GLY A 471 -16.61 -42.44 10.89
N ILE A 472 -15.76 -41.94 11.74
CA ILE A 472 -15.47 -42.51 13.08
C ILE A 472 -16.72 -42.49 13.98
N ALA A 473 -17.47 -41.37 14.01
CA ALA A 473 -18.68 -41.27 14.83
C ALA A 473 -19.76 -42.22 14.37
N TYR A 474 -19.98 -42.39 13.06
CA TYR A 474 -20.94 -43.37 12.53
C TYR A 474 -20.50 -44.82 12.79
N GLN A 475 -19.19 -45.12 12.73
CA GLN A 475 -18.67 -46.43 13.10
C GLN A 475 -19.03 -46.78 14.56
N LYS A 476 -18.84 -45.82 15.46
CA LYS A 476 -19.17 -45.97 16.89
C LYS A 476 -20.69 -46.10 17.15
N LEU A 477 -21.53 -45.55 16.26
CA LEU A 477 -22.98 -45.72 16.27
C LEU A 477 -23.45 -47.05 15.68
N GLY A 478 -22.54 -47.86 15.13
CA GLY A 478 -22.90 -49.11 14.44
C GLY A 478 -23.50 -48.92 13.05
N ASN A 479 -23.33 -47.75 12.44
CA ASN A 479 -23.78 -47.45 11.07
C ASN A 479 -22.61 -47.58 10.08
N ASP A 480 -22.29 -48.84 9.71
CA ASP A 480 -21.14 -49.14 8.86
C ASP A 480 -21.26 -48.55 7.45
N ALA A 481 -22.49 -48.42 6.92
CA ALA A 481 -22.71 -47.85 5.59
C ALA A 481 -22.31 -46.36 5.54
N GLU A 482 -22.80 -45.53 6.46
CA GLU A 482 -22.43 -44.12 6.53
C GLU A 482 -20.97 -43.93 6.96
N SER A 483 -20.47 -44.80 7.86
CA SER A 483 -19.05 -44.82 8.24
C SER A 483 -18.15 -44.97 7.00
N THR A 484 -18.37 -46.04 6.22
CA THR A 484 -17.58 -46.32 5.01
C THR A 484 -17.68 -45.17 4.00
N LYS A 485 -18.89 -44.64 3.79
CA LYS A 485 -19.12 -43.51 2.88
C LYS A 485 -18.27 -42.29 3.25
N TYR A 486 -18.30 -41.84 4.51
CA TYR A 486 -17.57 -40.68 4.94
C TYR A 486 -16.06 -40.94 5.02
N LEU A 487 -15.61 -42.12 5.46
CA LEU A 487 -14.19 -42.47 5.42
C LEU A 487 -13.65 -42.50 3.99
N MET A 488 -14.41 -43.04 3.02
CA MET A 488 -14.03 -42.98 1.60
C MET A 488 -13.95 -41.55 1.07
N LYS A 489 -14.89 -40.68 1.48
CA LYS A 489 -14.84 -39.27 1.14
C LYS A 489 -13.61 -38.57 1.73
N ALA A 490 -13.25 -38.87 2.97
CA ALA A 490 -12.05 -38.35 3.63
C ALA A 490 -10.74 -38.77 2.95
N THR A 491 -10.73 -39.77 2.07
CA THR A 491 -9.54 -40.18 1.30
C THR A 491 -9.31 -39.38 0.03
N GLN A 492 -10.28 -38.56 -0.39
CA GLN A 492 -10.25 -37.82 -1.65
C GLN A 492 -9.38 -36.54 -1.55
N GLY A 493 -9.11 -35.93 -2.70
CA GLY A 493 -8.32 -34.70 -2.80
C GLY A 493 -6.88 -34.93 -3.25
N SER A 494 -6.10 -33.86 -3.33
CA SER A 494 -4.69 -33.93 -3.69
C SER A 494 -3.89 -34.72 -2.66
N THR A 495 -2.90 -35.43 -3.12
CA THR A 495 -2.02 -36.28 -2.27
C THR A 495 -0.59 -35.75 -2.19
N GLU A 496 -0.34 -34.65 -2.88
CA GLU A 496 0.99 -34.03 -2.93
C GLU A 496 1.01 -32.81 -1.99
N PRO A 497 1.87 -32.79 -0.97
CA PRO A 497 2.01 -31.64 -0.09
C PRO A 497 2.48 -30.42 -0.86
N GLN A 498 1.97 -29.25 -0.48
CA GLN A 498 2.35 -27.93 -1.02
C GLN A 498 3.00 -27.09 0.06
N GLN A 499 3.60 -25.96 -0.31
CA GLN A 499 4.21 -25.03 0.66
C GLN A 499 3.19 -24.27 1.51
N ALA A 500 1.91 -24.26 1.12
CA ALA A 500 0.79 -23.61 1.80
C ALA A 500 1.03 -22.12 2.09
N PHE A 501 1.60 -21.40 1.12
CA PHE A 501 1.77 -19.94 1.18
C PHE A 501 0.50 -19.19 0.80
N TYR A 502 -0.30 -19.77 -0.07
CA TYR A 502 -1.53 -19.20 -0.58
C TYR A 502 -2.75 -19.78 0.15
N TYR A 503 -3.82 -19.00 0.28
CA TYR A 503 -5.03 -19.43 0.99
C TYR A 503 -5.72 -20.62 0.31
N ASN A 504 -5.54 -20.79 -0.99
CA ASN A 504 -6.10 -21.89 -1.79
C ASN A 504 -5.16 -23.10 -1.92
N ASP A 505 -3.95 -23.04 -1.34
CA ASP A 505 -3.07 -24.20 -1.28
C ASP A 505 -3.66 -25.26 -0.38
N GLN A 506 -3.50 -26.53 -0.77
CA GLN A 506 -3.92 -27.63 0.09
C GLN A 506 -3.15 -27.63 1.40
N GLN A 507 -3.91 -27.57 2.49
CA GLN A 507 -3.32 -27.63 3.82
C GLN A 507 -2.84 -29.06 4.14
N PRO A 508 -1.71 -29.23 4.84
CA PRO A 508 -1.09 -30.53 5.07
C PRO A 508 -1.93 -31.50 5.92
N ASP A 509 -2.76 -30.97 6.80
CA ASP A 509 -3.68 -31.76 7.61
C ASP A 509 -4.69 -32.56 6.75
N LYS A 510 -5.07 -32.09 5.56
CA LYS A 510 -5.93 -32.82 4.63
C LYS A 510 -5.30 -34.16 4.25
N ILE A 511 -4.00 -34.18 3.90
CA ILE A 511 -3.27 -35.41 3.56
C ILE A 511 -3.11 -36.32 4.79
N PHE A 512 -2.90 -35.73 5.97
CA PHE A 512 -2.86 -36.48 7.22
C PHE A 512 -4.19 -37.21 7.46
N TYR A 513 -5.33 -36.52 7.33
CA TYR A 513 -6.64 -37.15 7.50
C TYR A 513 -6.98 -38.16 6.39
N GLN A 514 -6.49 -38.01 5.15
CA GLN A 514 -6.54 -39.06 4.14
C GLN A 514 -5.84 -40.33 4.65
N GLY A 515 -4.66 -40.19 5.25
CA GLY A 515 -3.92 -41.31 5.83
C GLY A 515 -4.69 -42.00 6.96
N LEU A 516 -5.26 -41.24 7.90
CA LEU A 516 -6.08 -41.77 8.99
C LEU A 516 -7.33 -42.49 8.47
N ALA A 517 -7.99 -41.94 7.44
CA ALA A 517 -9.16 -42.57 6.81
C ALA A 517 -8.82 -43.89 6.13
N TRP A 518 -7.70 -43.96 5.38
CA TRP A 518 -7.24 -45.21 4.80
C TRP A 518 -6.95 -46.27 5.87
N ARG A 519 -6.36 -45.87 7.00
CA ARG A 519 -6.13 -46.79 8.14
C ARG A 519 -7.45 -47.31 8.72
N ALA A 520 -8.41 -46.41 8.92
CA ALA A 520 -9.74 -46.80 9.43
C ALA A 520 -10.48 -47.76 8.49
N LEU A 521 -10.21 -47.71 7.20
CA LEU A 521 -10.73 -48.64 6.16
C LEU A 521 -9.90 -49.91 6.04
N GLY A 522 -8.86 -50.13 6.84
CA GLY A 522 -7.98 -51.31 6.82
C GLY A 522 -6.87 -51.28 5.76
N GLU A 523 -6.68 -50.18 5.08
CA GLU A 523 -5.71 -49.96 3.98
C GLU A 523 -4.38 -49.37 4.49
N GLU A 524 -3.67 -50.11 5.38
CA GLU A 524 -2.48 -49.60 6.07
C GLU A 524 -1.36 -49.15 5.13
N ASN A 525 -1.16 -49.83 3.99
CA ASN A 525 -0.12 -49.43 3.02
C ASN A 525 -0.44 -48.05 2.38
N LYS A 526 -1.68 -47.75 2.11
CA LYS A 526 -2.12 -46.45 1.59
C LYS A 526 -1.95 -45.37 2.66
N ALA A 527 -2.30 -45.68 3.91
CA ALA A 527 -2.11 -44.79 5.05
C ALA A 527 -0.65 -44.39 5.22
N ARG A 528 0.26 -45.38 5.30
CA ARG A 528 1.69 -45.14 5.41
C ARG A 528 2.26 -44.33 4.25
N SER A 529 1.78 -44.56 3.05
CA SER A 529 2.18 -43.76 1.88
C SER A 529 1.87 -42.27 2.08
N ARG A 530 0.69 -41.90 2.62
CA ARG A 530 0.33 -40.51 2.92
C ARG A 530 1.26 -39.89 3.97
N PHE A 531 1.49 -40.59 5.08
CA PHE A 531 2.33 -40.09 6.15
C PHE A 531 3.81 -39.91 5.73
N ASN A 532 4.35 -40.86 4.93
CA ASN A 532 5.72 -40.74 4.41
C ASN A 532 5.84 -39.56 3.43
N LYS A 533 4.85 -39.29 2.57
CA LYS A 533 4.87 -38.12 1.69
C LYS A 533 4.99 -36.81 2.46
N LEU A 534 4.29 -36.66 3.60
CA LEU A 534 4.43 -35.49 4.47
C LEU A 534 5.85 -35.37 5.01
N ILE A 535 6.43 -36.46 5.52
CA ILE A 535 7.81 -36.46 6.06
C ILE A 535 8.82 -36.12 4.96
N ASP A 536 8.70 -36.74 3.80
CA ASP A 536 9.64 -36.56 2.69
C ASP A 536 9.59 -35.14 2.15
N HIS A 537 8.38 -34.57 2.04
CA HIS A 537 8.19 -33.16 1.66
C HIS A 537 8.88 -32.22 2.65
N GLY A 538 8.60 -32.37 3.95
CA GLY A 538 9.20 -31.51 4.96
C GLY A 538 10.73 -31.59 4.97
N LYS A 539 11.31 -32.80 4.86
CA LYS A 539 12.76 -32.97 4.77
C LYS A 539 13.39 -32.33 3.53
N LYS A 540 12.72 -32.47 2.39
CA LYS A 540 13.23 -31.99 1.10
C LYS A 540 13.22 -30.46 1.01
N HIS A 541 12.16 -29.82 1.55
CA HIS A 541 11.90 -28.40 1.35
C HIS A 541 12.25 -27.50 2.55
N LEU A 542 12.83 -28.06 3.62
CA LEU A 542 13.13 -27.36 4.88
C LEU A 542 13.99 -26.09 4.71
N PHE A 543 14.90 -26.12 3.75
CA PHE A 543 15.88 -25.04 3.53
C PHE A 543 15.72 -24.34 2.17
N ASP A 544 14.55 -24.44 1.56
CA ASP A 544 14.26 -23.74 0.31
C ASP A 544 14.32 -22.22 0.51
N ASP A 545 14.85 -21.50 -0.48
CA ASP A 545 14.76 -20.04 -0.55
C ASP A 545 13.41 -19.64 -1.13
N CYS A 546 12.46 -19.31 -0.24
CA CYS A 546 11.07 -19.13 -0.56
C CYS A 546 10.77 -17.72 -1.07
N LYS A 547 10.03 -17.67 -2.18
CA LYS A 547 9.52 -16.43 -2.78
C LYS A 547 8.02 -16.58 -3.01
N ILE A 548 7.27 -15.51 -2.80
CA ILE A 548 5.83 -15.45 -3.12
C ILE A 548 5.66 -14.76 -4.48
N ASP A 549 4.83 -15.38 -5.33
CA ASP A 549 4.34 -14.74 -6.55
C ASP A 549 3.13 -13.87 -6.21
N TYR A 550 3.32 -12.57 -6.24
CA TYR A 550 2.30 -11.58 -5.87
C TYR A 550 1.16 -11.42 -6.87
N PHE A 551 1.25 -12.02 -8.05
CA PHE A 551 0.10 -12.09 -8.96
C PHE A 551 -0.99 -13.06 -8.50
N ALA A 552 -0.66 -13.96 -7.58
CA ALA A 552 -1.59 -14.98 -7.07
C ALA A 552 -2.17 -14.64 -5.69
N VAL A 553 -1.74 -13.56 -5.05
CA VAL A 553 -2.14 -13.15 -3.70
C VAL A 553 -2.16 -11.62 -3.56
N SER A 554 -2.76 -11.15 -2.47
CA SER A 554 -2.72 -9.75 -2.05
C SER A 554 -1.30 -9.20 -2.01
N LEU A 555 -1.15 -7.93 -2.40
CA LEU A 555 0.15 -7.27 -2.48
C LEU A 555 0.88 -7.26 -1.14
N PRO A 556 2.22 -7.44 -1.14
CA PRO A 556 3.02 -7.46 0.09
C PRO A 556 2.96 -6.14 0.85
N GLU A 557 2.72 -5.05 0.14
CA GLU A 557 2.54 -3.71 0.72
C GLU A 557 1.31 -3.61 1.63
N LEU A 558 0.36 -4.55 1.52
CA LEU A 558 -0.79 -4.66 2.42
C LEU A 558 -0.45 -5.39 3.73
N ALA A 559 0.67 -6.11 3.80
CA ALA A 559 1.16 -6.69 5.04
C ALA A 559 1.67 -5.58 5.97
N ILE A 560 1.06 -5.46 7.16
CA ILE A 560 1.44 -4.44 8.15
C ILE A 560 2.83 -4.75 8.71
N TRP A 561 3.05 -6.00 9.13
CA TRP A 561 4.30 -6.50 9.67
C TRP A 561 4.92 -7.51 8.72
N GLU A 562 6.14 -7.25 8.25
CA GLU A 562 6.86 -8.12 7.31
C GLU A 562 7.15 -9.49 7.93
N ASP A 563 7.00 -10.55 7.13
CA ASP A 563 7.32 -11.93 7.48
C ASP A 563 8.62 -12.40 6.82
N ASN A 564 9.34 -13.25 7.53
CA ASN A 564 10.43 -14.02 6.93
C ASN A 564 9.86 -15.30 6.31
N LEU A 565 9.78 -15.35 4.98
CA LEU A 565 9.21 -16.47 4.24
C LEU A 565 9.97 -17.79 4.49
N ASN A 566 11.27 -17.73 4.67
CA ASN A 566 12.08 -18.92 4.96
C ASN A 566 11.76 -19.49 6.35
N ILE A 567 11.53 -18.62 7.36
CA ILE A 567 11.05 -19.08 8.68
C ILE A 567 9.64 -19.64 8.57
N ARG A 568 8.74 -19.00 7.82
CA ARG A 568 7.39 -19.53 7.58
C ARG A 568 7.42 -20.90 6.92
N ASN A 569 8.30 -21.10 5.95
CA ASN A 569 8.53 -22.41 5.33
C ASN A 569 9.08 -23.44 6.33
N GLN A 570 10.03 -23.08 7.20
CA GLN A 570 10.54 -23.99 8.22
C GLN A 570 9.44 -24.44 9.18
N ILE A 571 8.59 -23.51 9.65
CA ILE A 571 7.43 -23.83 10.49
C ILE A 571 6.53 -24.85 9.78
N HIS A 572 6.21 -24.60 8.50
CA HIS A 572 5.40 -25.50 7.70
C HIS A 572 6.06 -26.89 7.54
N CYS A 573 7.33 -26.93 7.18
CA CYS A 573 8.08 -28.19 7.02
C CYS A 573 8.16 -29.00 8.31
N TYR A 574 8.39 -28.36 9.45
CA TYR A 574 8.35 -29.05 10.74
C TYR A 574 6.95 -29.57 11.07
N TYR A 575 5.89 -28.79 10.77
CA TYR A 575 4.52 -29.21 11.00
C TYR A 575 4.13 -30.42 10.17
N VAL A 576 4.43 -30.44 8.86
CA VAL A 576 4.13 -31.61 8.02
C VAL A 576 4.90 -32.85 8.45
N MET A 577 6.14 -32.70 8.91
CA MET A 577 6.92 -33.82 9.47
C MET A 577 6.29 -34.33 10.77
N ALA A 578 5.85 -33.45 11.67
CA ALA A 578 5.17 -33.82 12.90
C ALA A 578 3.90 -34.66 12.62
N LEU A 579 3.04 -34.16 11.70
CA LEU A 579 1.85 -34.89 11.26
C LEU A 579 2.19 -36.27 10.68
N GLY A 580 3.21 -36.34 9.83
CA GLY A 580 3.63 -37.61 9.23
C GLY A 580 4.13 -38.61 10.26
N TYR A 581 4.95 -38.18 11.24
CA TYR A 581 5.45 -39.05 12.32
C TYR A 581 4.33 -39.48 13.27
N SER A 582 3.39 -38.56 13.61
CA SER A 582 2.20 -38.91 14.40
C SER A 582 1.37 -39.99 13.69
N GLY A 583 1.13 -39.83 12.38
CA GLY A 583 0.42 -40.79 11.55
C GLY A 583 1.10 -42.17 11.51
N LEU A 584 2.44 -42.24 11.63
CA LEU A 584 3.20 -43.51 11.72
C LEU A 584 3.27 -44.09 13.14
N GLY A 585 2.69 -43.43 14.16
CA GLY A 585 2.77 -43.82 15.56
C GLY A 585 4.15 -43.62 16.18
N LYS A 586 4.97 -42.70 15.63
CA LYS A 586 6.28 -42.31 16.13
C LYS A 586 6.17 -41.06 17.00
N GLU A 587 5.52 -41.22 18.15
CA GLU A 587 5.12 -40.11 19.02
C GLU A 587 6.26 -39.21 19.49
N GLU A 588 7.42 -39.80 19.86
CA GLU A 588 8.59 -39.02 20.30
C GLU A 588 9.10 -38.08 19.20
N LEU A 589 9.16 -38.58 17.96
CA LEU A 589 9.57 -37.76 16.82
C LEU A 589 8.50 -36.70 16.47
N ALA A 590 7.23 -37.05 16.55
CA ALA A 590 6.15 -36.12 16.31
C ALA A 590 6.24 -34.94 17.31
N GLU A 591 6.37 -35.22 18.59
CA GLU A 591 6.50 -34.20 19.64
C GLU A 591 7.75 -33.32 19.44
N GLU A 592 8.90 -33.91 19.09
CA GLU A 592 10.12 -33.14 18.77
C GLU A 592 9.86 -32.09 17.70
N TYR A 593 9.14 -32.46 16.63
CA TYR A 593 8.85 -31.53 15.54
C TYR A 593 7.74 -30.55 15.90
N TYR A 594 6.73 -30.92 16.67
CA TYR A 594 5.73 -29.97 17.20
C TYR A 594 6.40 -28.92 18.11
N GLU A 595 7.36 -29.31 18.96
CA GLU A 595 8.10 -28.35 19.77
C GLU A 595 8.95 -27.39 18.91
N LYS A 596 9.52 -27.85 17.79
CA LYS A 596 10.20 -26.95 16.83
C LYS A 596 9.24 -25.93 16.21
N VAL A 597 8.01 -26.34 15.88
CA VAL A 597 6.96 -25.42 15.40
C VAL A 597 6.63 -24.38 16.47
N LYS A 598 6.31 -24.81 17.70
CA LYS A 598 5.95 -23.92 18.81
C LYS A 598 7.05 -22.90 19.16
N ARG A 599 8.34 -23.30 19.07
CA ARG A 599 9.47 -22.39 19.29
C ARG A 599 9.57 -21.28 18.25
N LEU A 600 9.18 -21.55 17.01
CA LEU A 600 9.22 -20.57 15.92
C LEU A 600 7.92 -19.76 15.83
N ASP A 601 6.77 -20.35 16.16
CA ASP A 601 5.47 -19.69 16.16
C ASP A 601 4.54 -20.30 17.23
N VAL A 602 4.38 -19.61 18.33
CA VAL A 602 3.47 -20.01 19.43
C VAL A 602 2.00 -19.97 19.03
N ASN A 603 1.65 -19.25 17.95
CA ASN A 603 0.28 -19.06 17.47
C ASN A 603 -0.13 -20.10 16.42
N LYS A 604 0.78 -20.97 15.98
CA LYS A 604 0.43 -22.04 15.04
C LYS A 604 -0.49 -23.04 15.75
N GLN A 605 -1.69 -23.20 15.21
CA GLN A 605 -2.60 -24.27 15.64
C GLN A 605 -2.00 -25.62 15.23
N VAL A 606 -1.69 -26.48 16.17
CA VAL A 606 -1.05 -27.79 15.99
C VAL A 606 -1.86 -28.90 16.65
#